data_0789c2a820828e911935ec062910b172
#
_entry.id   0789c2a820828e911935ec062910b172
#
_cell.length_a   1.000
_cell.length_b   1.000
_cell.length_c   1.000
_cell.angle_alpha   90.00
_cell.angle_beta   90.00
_cell.angle_gamma   90.00
#
_symmetry.space_group_name_H-M   'P 1'
#
loop_
_entity.id
_entity.type
_entity.pdbx_description
1 polymer ?
#
loop_
_entity_poly.entity_id
_entity_poly.type
_entity_poly.pdbx_seq_one_letter_code
_entity_poly.pdbx_strand_id
1 'polypeptide(L)'
;MIYAKERKRNMKTDIQIAQEATMLPIKDVAANYGITEDDLELYGKYKAKFSDEFMNSLDEKPDGKLVLMTAINPTPAGEGKTTTTVGLADAMQKLGKNVMVALREPSLGPVFGVKGGAAGGGYAQVVPMEDINLHFTGDFHAIGAANNLLAAMVDNHIHQGNELRIDPKRITWRRCVDMNDRQLRNIVDGLGKKGDGAVRQDGFDITVASEIMAAFCLADDIADLKVRLGRIIVGYSYEGEPVTAKQLNANGAMAALLKDALKPNLVQTLEGTPAFVHGGPFANIAHGCNSVIATRMAMHFADYVVTEGGFGADLGAEKFLDIKCRMANLKPDAVIIVATVRALKYNGGVPKDELNKENLDALAKGIVNLEKHIENIQKYGVPVVVTLNSFVSDTDAENAFIEKFCHDHNCEFALSEVWEKGGEGGIALAEKVLETLETKESHFHPLYSEELSLKDKIRTIAQEIYGARDVVYEPAASKQIAKIEEMGFSDFPVCMAKNQYSLSDDAKKLGRPENFDIHIREVYVSAGA
;
A
#
# COMPACT_ATOMS: atom_id res chain seq x y z
N MET A 1 -39.18 7.69 1.60
CA MET A 1 -38.35 8.79 1.04
C MET A 1 -38.04 9.89 2.06
N ILE A 2 -38.96 10.28 2.93
CA ILE A 2 -38.75 11.32 3.96
C ILE A 2 -37.80 10.82 5.05
N TYR A 3 -37.97 9.61 5.57
CA TYR A 3 -37.12 8.99 6.58
C TYR A 3 -35.65 8.80 6.11
N ALA A 4 -35.41 8.51 4.84
CA ALA A 4 -34.06 8.37 4.29
C ALA A 4 -33.35 9.72 4.11
N LYS A 5 -34.12 10.80 3.83
CA LYS A 5 -33.62 12.18 3.78
C LYS A 5 -33.31 12.75 5.16
N GLU A 6 -34.09 12.38 6.18
CA GLU A 6 -33.85 12.79 7.57
C GLU A 6 -32.65 12.06 8.18
N ARG A 7 -32.47 10.76 7.91
CA ARG A 7 -31.25 10.04 8.31
C ARG A 7 -29.99 10.65 7.72
N LYS A 8 -29.97 11.02 6.43
CA LYS A 8 -28.83 11.71 5.80
C LYS A 8 -28.53 13.10 6.39
N ARG A 9 -29.52 13.79 6.97
CA ARG A 9 -29.33 15.11 7.60
C ARG A 9 -28.69 15.04 8.99
N ASN A 10 -28.73 13.86 9.65
CA ASN A 10 -28.25 13.67 11.02
C ASN A 10 -26.98 12.79 11.12
N MET A 11 -26.42 12.31 10.01
CA MET A 11 -25.17 11.52 10.07
C MET A 11 -23.98 12.48 10.19
N LYS A 12 -23.17 12.23 11.22
CA LYS A 12 -21.90 12.95 11.43
C LYS A 12 -20.92 12.62 10.30
N THR A 13 -20.10 13.59 9.94
CA THR A 13 -18.97 13.36 9.02
C THR A 13 -17.84 12.63 9.72
N ASP A 14 -16.95 11.97 8.95
CA ASP A 14 -15.80 11.25 9.50
C ASP A 14 -14.96 12.13 10.43
N ILE A 15 -14.74 13.40 10.08
CA ILE A 15 -14.01 14.36 10.91
C ILE A 15 -14.75 14.69 12.21
N GLN A 16 -16.07 14.85 12.18
CA GLN A 16 -16.86 15.10 13.40
C GLN A 16 -16.79 13.90 14.35
N ILE A 17 -16.89 12.68 13.81
CA ILE A 17 -16.73 11.44 14.61
C ILE A 17 -15.35 11.40 15.25
N ALA A 18 -14.29 11.66 14.49
CA ALA A 18 -12.93 11.65 14.99
C ALA A 18 -12.67 12.73 16.06
N GLN A 19 -13.20 13.95 15.86
CA GLN A 19 -13.02 15.05 16.83
C GLN A 19 -13.79 14.87 18.12
N GLU A 20 -14.92 14.16 18.09
CA GLU A 20 -15.71 13.84 19.30
C GLU A 20 -15.17 12.60 20.04
N ALA A 21 -14.19 11.89 19.48
CA ALA A 21 -13.66 10.68 20.08
C ALA A 21 -12.93 10.94 21.39
N THR A 22 -13.14 10.08 22.37
CA THR A 22 -12.37 10.08 23.61
C THR A 22 -11.21 9.12 23.46
N MET A 23 -10.02 9.67 23.13
CA MET A 23 -8.81 8.87 22.96
C MET A 23 -8.17 8.55 24.31
N LEU A 24 -7.63 7.33 24.44
CA LEU A 24 -6.76 6.96 25.54
C LEU A 24 -5.36 7.59 25.36
N PRO A 25 -4.63 7.92 26.43
CA PRO A 25 -3.22 8.23 26.30
C PRO A 25 -2.48 7.07 25.63
N ILE A 26 -1.59 7.36 24.69
CA ILE A 26 -0.93 6.31 23.89
C ILE A 26 -0.11 5.34 24.75
N LYS A 27 0.45 5.81 25.86
CA LYS A 27 1.15 4.97 26.82
C LYS A 27 0.25 3.93 27.49
N ASP A 28 -1.03 4.27 27.71
CA ASP A 28 -1.99 3.34 28.30
C ASP A 28 -2.41 2.27 27.28
N VAL A 29 -2.52 2.64 25.99
CA VAL A 29 -2.73 1.70 24.89
C VAL A 29 -1.55 0.74 24.79
N ALA A 30 -0.32 1.23 24.82
CA ALA A 30 0.91 0.45 24.75
C ALA A 30 1.06 -0.52 25.94
N ALA A 31 0.70 -0.07 27.13
CA ALA A 31 0.81 -0.88 28.37
C ALA A 31 0.01 -2.18 28.31
N ASN A 32 -1.12 -2.21 27.60
CA ASN A 32 -1.92 -3.42 27.40
C ASN A 32 -1.17 -4.53 26.62
N TYR A 33 -0.08 -4.16 25.96
CA TYR A 33 0.79 -5.05 25.16
C TYR A 33 2.16 -5.26 25.79
N GLY A 34 2.31 -4.87 27.07
CA GLY A 34 3.56 -5.03 27.82
C GLY A 34 4.65 -4.01 27.46
N ILE A 35 4.30 -2.94 26.74
CA ILE A 35 5.20 -1.85 26.34
C ILE A 35 5.09 -0.75 27.39
N THR A 36 6.21 -0.37 28.02
CA THR A 36 6.27 0.65 29.07
C THR A 36 6.45 2.05 28.50
N GLU A 37 6.25 3.08 29.33
CA GLU A 37 6.47 4.48 28.90
C GLU A 37 7.95 4.73 28.55
N ASP A 38 8.90 4.04 29.19
CA ASP A 38 10.33 4.15 28.92
C ASP A 38 10.73 3.57 27.54
N ASP A 39 9.90 2.66 26.99
CA ASP A 39 10.09 2.08 25.66
C ASP A 39 9.61 3.01 24.53
N LEU A 40 8.90 4.09 24.89
CA LEU A 40 8.23 4.98 23.94
C LEU A 40 8.95 6.33 23.81
N GLU A 41 8.97 6.84 22.60
CA GLU A 41 9.24 8.24 22.26
C GLU A 41 7.92 8.95 22.00
N LEU A 42 7.41 9.72 22.95
CA LEU A 42 6.09 10.35 22.87
C LEU A 42 6.08 11.55 21.91
N TYR A 43 5.16 11.53 20.96
CA TYR A 43 4.82 12.65 20.07
C TYR A 43 3.49 13.27 20.51
N GLY A 44 3.49 13.88 21.69
CA GLY A 44 2.29 14.34 22.38
C GLY A 44 1.58 13.19 23.11
N LYS A 45 0.28 13.38 23.41
CA LYS A 45 -0.48 12.47 24.27
C LYS A 45 -0.95 11.19 23.56
N TYR A 46 -1.15 11.24 22.25
CA TYR A 46 -1.89 10.24 21.49
C TYR A 46 -1.10 9.55 20.39
N LYS A 47 0.17 9.88 20.24
CA LYS A 47 1.08 9.30 19.24
C LYS A 47 2.41 8.97 19.91
N ALA A 48 3.05 7.91 19.47
CA ALA A 48 4.40 7.57 19.90
C ALA A 48 5.18 6.85 18.80
N LYS A 49 6.48 6.92 18.87
CA LYS A 49 7.43 5.99 18.27
C LYS A 49 8.06 5.16 19.40
N PHE A 50 9.10 4.42 19.08
CA PHE A 50 9.77 3.53 20.01
C PHE A 50 11.22 3.96 20.24
N SER A 51 11.76 3.74 21.45
CA SER A 51 13.17 3.99 21.73
C SER A 51 14.07 3.05 20.92
N ASP A 52 15.30 3.49 20.64
CA ASP A 52 16.29 2.66 19.94
C ASP A 52 16.63 1.40 20.76
N GLU A 53 16.70 1.53 22.09
CA GLU A 53 16.94 0.42 23.03
C GLU A 53 15.84 -0.63 22.91
N PHE A 54 14.58 -0.20 22.87
CA PHE A 54 13.44 -1.09 22.75
C PHE A 54 13.44 -1.80 21.39
N MET A 55 13.62 -1.06 20.29
CA MET A 55 13.68 -1.61 18.95
C MET A 55 14.77 -2.71 18.82
N ASN A 56 15.92 -2.48 19.44
CA ASN A 56 17.04 -3.43 19.44
C ASN A 56 16.86 -4.60 20.42
N SER A 57 15.93 -4.52 21.36
CA SER A 57 15.66 -5.57 22.36
C SER A 57 14.60 -6.58 21.97
N LEU A 58 13.93 -6.39 20.81
CA LEU A 58 12.89 -7.28 20.35
C LEU A 58 13.47 -8.65 20.00
N ASP A 59 13.24 -9.62 20.89
CA ASP A 59 13.64 -11.01 20.67
C ASP A 59 12.75 -11.68 19.59
N GLU A 60 13.27 -12.73 18.97
CA GLU A 60 12.48 -13.58 18.09
C GLU A 60 11.39 -14.31 18.91
N LYS A 61 10.15 -13.87 18.78
CA LYS A 61 8.96 -14.59 19.27
C LYS A 61 8.28 -15.31 18.11
N PRO A 62 7.47 -16.35 18.38
CA PRO A 62 6.55 -16.87 17.38
C PRO A 62 5.69 -15.72 16.84
N ASP A 63 5.64 -15.58 15.53
CA ASP A 63 4.85 -14.54 14.88
C ASP A 63 3.36 -14.79 15.08
N GLY A 64 2.59 -13.73 15.33
CA GLY A 64 1.14 -13.76 15.31
C GLY A 64 0.59 -14.08 13.90
N LYS A 65 -0.69 -14.40 13.82
CA LYS A 65 -1.37 -14.66 12.55
C LYS A 65 -1.49 -13.39 11.70
N LEU A 66 -1.04 -13.46 10.45
CA LEU A 66 -1.04 -12.33 9.52
C LEU A 66 -2.24 -12.42 8.57
N VAL A 67 -3.12 -11.43 8.62
CA VAL A 67 -4.31 -11.30 7.77
C VAL A 67 -4.15 -10.12 6.84
N LEU A 68 -4.18 -10.37 5.52
CA LEU A 68 -4.11 -9.34 4.50
C LEU A 68 -5.51 -8.92 4.05
N MET A 69 -5.79 -7.63 4.13
CA MET A 69 -6.99 -7.02 3.54
C MET A 69 -6.68 -6.49 2.13
N THR A 70 -7.47 -6.92 1.17
CA THR A 70 -7.45 -6.41 -0.21
C THR A 70 -8.87 -6.14 -0.71
N ALA A 71 -9.05 -5.87 -1.98
CA ALA A 71 -10.36 -5.57 -2.56
C ALA A 71 -10.44 -6.01 -4.02
N ILE A 72 -11.64 -5.98 -4.58
CA ILE A 72 -11.87 -6.01 -6.03
C ILE A 72 -11.40 -4.71 -6.69
N ASN A 73 -11.41 -4.62 -8.04
CA ASN A 73 -11.08 -3.36 -8.72
C ASN A 73 -12.01 -2.23 -8.24
N PRO A 74 -11.45 -1.10 -7.76
CA PRO A 74 -12.21 -0.07 -7.10
C PRO A 74 -13.03 0.79 -8.06
N THR A 75 -14.12 1.34 -7.55
CA THR A 75 -14.71 2.55 -8.13
C THR A 75 -13.85 3.78 -7.78
N PRO A 76 -14.03 4.92 -8.45
CA PRO A 76 -13.35 6.15 -8.06
C PRO A 76 -13.60 6.63 -6.63
N ALA A 77 -14.69 6.18 -6.01
CA ALA A 77 -15.01 6.49 -4.61
C ALA A 77 -14.28 5.60 -3.59
N GLY A 78 -13.67 4.49 -4.05
CA GLY A 78 -13.06 3.46 -3.20
C GLY A 78 -14.07 2.48 -2.61
N GLU A 79 -13.56 1.38 -2.05
CA GLU A 79 -14.40 0.26 -1.57
C GLU A 79 -14.43 0.12 -0.03
N GLY A 80 -13.85 1.09 0.69
CA GLY A 80 -13.83 1.09 2.15
C GLY A 80 -12.90 0.05 2.76
N LYS A 81 -11.83 -0.32 2.08
CA LYS A 81 -10.86 -1.31 2.54
C LYS A 81 -10.25 -0.96 3.91
N THR A 82 -9.71 0.25 4.06
CA THR A 82 -9.13 0.70 5.35
C THR A 82 -10.18 0.72 6.46
N THR A 83 -11.39 1.19 6.16
CA THR A 83 -12.52 1.14 7.10
C THR A 83 -12.82 -0.29 7.55
N THR A 84 -12.85 -1.24 6.61
CA THR A 84 -13.08 -2.66 6.91
C THR A 84 -11.91 -3.27 7.71
N THR A 85 -10.67 -2.89 7.39
CA THR A 85 -9.47 -3.31 8.13
C THR A 85 -9.54 -2.91 9.60
N VAL A 86 -9.84 -1.65 9.86
CA VAL A 86 -9.97 -1.10 11.21
C VAL A 86 -11.15 -1.74 11.96
N GLY A 87 -12.32 -1.78 11.31
CA GLY A 87 -13.52 -2.36 11.91
C GLY A 87 -13.40 -3.86 12.23
N LEU A 88 -12.67 -4.62 11.40
CA LEU A 88 -12.36 -6.02 11.69
C LEU A 88 -11.49 -6.15 12.94
N ALA A 89 -10.44 -5.33 13.07
CA ALA A 89 -9.58 -5.37 14.25
C ALA A 89 -10.34 -4.99 15.53
N ASP A 90 -11.16 -3.93 15.48
CA ASP A 90 -12.03 -3.56 16.59
C ASP A 90 -13.03 -4.69 16.96
N ALA A 91 -13.58 -5.39 15.96
CA ALA A 91 -14.45 -6.54 16.18
C ALA A 91 -13.71 -7.72 16.83
N MET A 92 -12.50 -8.03 16.37
CA MET A 92 -11.67 -9.08 16.98
C MET A 92 -11.32 -8.74 18.44
N GLN A 93 -11.02 -7.48 18.73
CA GLN A 93 -10.78 -7.01 20.10
C GLN A 93 -12.03 -7.19 20.97
N LYS A 94 -13.23 -6.87 20.45
CA LYS A 94 -14.50 -7.12 21.16
C LYS A 94 -14.73 -8.60 21.47
N LEU A 95 -14.25 -9.50 20.61
CA LEU A 95 -14.24 -10.94 20.84
C LEU A 95 -13.12 -11.41 21.79
N GLY A 96 -12.41 -10.50 22.44
CA GLY A 96 -11.35 -10.79 23.41
C GLY A 96 -10.04 -11.25 22.78
N LYS A 97 -9.81 -10.98 21.48
CA LYS A 97 -8.56 -11.34 20.81
C LYS A 97 -7.51 -10.23 20.98
N ASN A 98 -6.26 -10.65 21.11
CA ASN A 98 -5.11 -9.75 21.08
C ASN A 98 -4.77 -9.43 19.61
N VAL A 99 -5.12 -8.23 19.14
CA VAL A 99 -5.04 -7.84 17.74
C VAL A 99 -4.39 -6.47 17.56
N MET A 100 -3.61 -6.31 16.51
CA MET A 100 -3.06 -5.02 16.07
C MET A 100 -3.35 -4.79 14.59
N VAL A 101 -3.37 -3.50 14.22
CA VAL A 101 -3.51 -3.06 12.82
C VAL A 101 -2.18 -2.52 12.33
N ALA A 102 -1.81 -2.80 11.08
CA ALA A 102 -0.65 -2.20 10.43
C ALA A 102 -1.06 -1.58 9.09
N LEU A 103 -0.97 -0.24 9.01
CA LEU A 103 -1.49 0.57 7.91
C LEU A 103 -0.40 1.42 7.27
N ARG A 104 -0.70 1.89 6.05
CA ARG A 104 0.11 2.93 5.39
C ARG A 104 -0.23 4.30 5.94
N GLU A 105 0.80 5.15 6.01
CA GLU A 105 0.65 6.58 6.26
C GLU A 105 0.07 7.28 5.00
N PRO A 106 -0.91 8.20 5.15
CA PRO A 106 -1.47 8.94 4.03
C PRO A 106 -0.52 10.04 3.53
N SER A 107 -0.50 10.23 2.21
CA SER A 107 0.21 11.33 1.54
C SER A 107 -0.66 12.59 1.45
N LEU A 108 -0.06 13.76 1.61
CA LEU A 108 -0.75 15.06 1.55
C LEU A 108 -1.47 15.30 0.22
N GLY A 109 -0.87 14.86 -0.90
CA GLY A 109 -1.49 15.02 -2.21
C GLY A 109 -2.90 14.42 -2.28
N PRO A 110 -3.09 13.12 -2.00
CA PRO A 110 -4.42 12.49 -1.91
C PRO A 110 -5.34 13.09 -0.83
N VAL A 111 -4.81 13.48 0.32
CA VAL A 111 -5.60 14.11 1.40
C VAL A 111 -6.31 15.36 0.92
N PHE A 112 -5.62 16.22 0.19
CA PHE A 112 -6.18 17.44 -0.42
C PHE A 112 -6.73 17.21 -1.84
N GLY A 113 -6.72 15.99 -2.34
CA GLY A 113 -7.24 15.60 -3.64
C GLY A 113 -8.67 15.03 -3.58
N VAL A 114 -9.04 14.34 -4.65
CA VAL A 114 -10.38 13.72 -4.80
C VAL A 114 -10.64 12.61 -3.79
N LYS A 115 -9.60 11.90 -3.35
CA LYS A 115 -9.71 10.77 -2.43
C LYS A 115 -9.97 11.20 -0.98
N GLY A 116 -9.45 12.36 -0.55
CA GLY A 116 -9.50 12.80 0.85
C GLY A 116 -8.54 12.00 1.75
N GLY A 117 -8.78 12.03 3.06
CA GLY A 117 -7.96 11.35 4.07
C GLY A 117 -8.04 9.81 4.00
N ALA A 118 -7.10 9.13 4.67
CA ALA A 118 -6.93 7.69 4.60
C ALA A 118 -6.83 6.99 5.97
N ALA A 119 -7.51 7.52 6.99
CA ALA A 119 -7.51 6.94 8.35
C ALA A 119 -8.71 6.02 8.64
N GLY A 120 -9.40 5.53 7.61
CA GLY A 120 -10.68 4.83 7.72
C GLY A 120 -11.86 5.79 7.55
N GLY A 121 -13.06 5.38 7.96
CA GLY A 121 -14.27 6.21 7.84
C GLY A 121 -15.38 5.74 8.78
N GLY A 122 -16.36 6.63 9.01
CA GLY A 122 -17.45 6.38 9.95
C GLY A 122 -16.94 6.08 11.36
N TYR A 123 -17.44 5.04 11.96
CA TYR A 123 -17.04 4.58 13.29
C TYR A 123 -15.86 3.58 13.28
N ALA A 124 -15.24 3.33 12.13
CA ALA A 124 -14.05 2.51 11.99
C ALA A 124 -12.89 3.36 11.47
N GLN A 125 -12.26 4.12 12.36
CA GLN A 125 -11.17 5.06 12.06
C GLN A 125 -9.99 4.87 13.01
N VAL A 126 -8.80 5.21 12.51
CA VAL A 126 -7.58 5.41 13.33
C VAL A 126 -7.49 6.88 13.73
N VAL A 127 -7.16 7.14 14.98
CA VAL A 127 -7.07 8.49 15.55
C VAL A 127 -5.72 8.71 16.24
N PRO A 128 -5.20 9.95 16.30
CA PRO A 128 -5.82 11.23 15.89
C PRO A 128 -5.85 11.43 14.37
N MET A 129 -7.03 11.52 13.78
CA MET A 129 -7.21 11.50 12.32
C MET A 129 -6.55 12.69 11.62
N GLU A 130 -6.69 13.90 12.18
CA GLU A 130 -6.15 15.12 11.58
C GLU A 130 -4.61 15.07 11.54
N ASP A 131 -3.97 14.63 12.63
CA ASP A 131 -2.50 14.50 12.69
C ASP A 131 -2.00 13.47 11.67
N ILE A 132 -2.66 12.31 11.60
CA ILE A 132 -2.30 11.23 10.65
C ILE A 132 -2.40 11.72 9.20
N ASN A 133 -3.43 12.49 8.87
CA ASN A 133 -3.65 12.97 7.50
C ASN A 133 -2.79 14.18 7.11
N LEU A 134 -2.09 14.82 8.05
CA LEU A 134 -1.27 16.00 7.78
C LEU A 134 0.22 15.68 7.93
N HIS A 135 0.90 16.27 8.89
CA HIS A 135 2.35 16.10 9.06
C HIS A 135 2.71 14.90 9.92
N PHE A 136 1.78 14.36 10.64
CA PHE A 136 1.87 13.22 11.54
C PHE A 136 3.07 13.32 12.51
N THR A 137 4.15 12.59 12.23
CA THR A 137 5.41 12.62 12.99
C THR A 137 6.60 13.06 12.14
N GLY A 138 6.37 13.43 10.88
CA GLY A 138 7.36 13.96 9.95
C GLY A 138 8.06 12.94 9.06
N ASP A 139 7.61 11.70 9.00
CA ASP A 139 8.26 10.64 8.22
C ASP A 139 8.35 10.99 6.73
N PHE A 140 7.27 11.49 6.13
CA PHE A 140 7.28 11.90 4.72
C PHE A 140 8.16 13.11 4.46
N HIS A 141 8.26 14.02 5.42
CA HIS A 141 9.20 15.14 5.31
C HIS A 141 10.66 14.66 5.34
N ALA A 142 10.97 13.67 6.18
CA ALA A 142 12.30 13.05 6.22
C ALA A 142 12.63 12.35 4.90
N ILE A 143 11.68 11.60 4.32
CA ILE A 143 11.85 10.95 3.02
C ILE A 143 12.05 11.99 1.91
N GLY A 144 11.24 13.05 1.89
CA GLY A 144 11.40 14.15 0.94
C GLY A 144 12.75 14.85 1.08
N ALA A 145 13.21 15.09 2.31
CA ALA A 145 14.52 15.68 2.57
C ALA A 145 15.66 14.78 2.08
N ALA A 146 15.61 13.47 2.35
CA ALA A 146 16.62 12.51 1.88
C ALA A 146 16.64 12.41 0.34
N ASN A 147 15.47 12.40 -0.29
CA ASN A 147 15.35 12.38 -1.75
C ASN A 147 15.97 13.62 -2.41
N ASN A 148 15.68 14.79 -1.87
CA ASN A 148 16.14 16.05 -2.41
C ASN A 148 17.61 16.33 -2.07
N LEU A 149 18.10 15.81 -0.92
CA LEU A 149 19.53 15.79 -0.63
C LEU A 149 20.30 15.02 -1.71
N LEU A 150 19.85 13.81 -2.08
CA LEU A 150 20.49 13.01 -3.12
C LEU A 150 20.49 13.76 -4.46
N ALA A 151 19.37 14.38 -4.85
CA ALA A 151 19.28 15.19 -6.07
C ALA A 151 20.28 16.37 -6.06
N ALA A 152 20.36 17.09 -4.94
CA ALA A 152 21.31 18.18 -4.76
C ALA A 152 22.76 17.70 -4.81
N MET A 153 23.07 16.53 -4.24
CA MET A 153 24.42 15.96 -4.29
C MET A 153 24.83 15.53 -5.70
N VAL A 154 23.91 15.01 -6.51
CA VAL A 154 24.15 14.73 -7.94
C VAL A 154 24.53 16.01 -8.68
N ASP A 155 23.72 17.05 -8.56
CA ASP A 155 23.97 18.32 -9.24
C ASP A 155 25.27 19.00 -8.76
N ASN A 156 25.53 18.95 -7.44
CA ASN A 156 26.79 19.49 -6.89
C ASN A 156 28.01 18.70 -7.34
N HIS A 157 27.92 17.38 -7.45
CA HIS A 157 29.02 16.55 -7.97
C HIS A 157 29.40 16.95 -9.39
N ILE A 158 28.39 17.14 -10.24
CA ILE A 158 28.61 17.59 -11.63
C ILE A 158 29.26 18.99 -11.65
N HIS A 159 28.78 19.90 -10.80
CA HIS A 159 29.29 21.26 -10.70
C HIS A 159 30.74 21.32 -10.20
N GLN A 160 31.13 20.46 -9.28
CA GLN A 160 32.45 20.42 -8.63
C GLN A 160 33.50 19.59 -9.37
N GLY A 161 33.29 19.28 -10.63
CA GLY A 161 34.28 18.61 -11.47
C GLY A 161 33.89 17.28 -12.04
N ASN A 162 32.78 16.72 -11.58
CA ASN A 162 32.15 15.51 -12.14
C ASN A 162 33.12 14.31 -12.30
N GLU A 163 33.82 13.95 -11.23
CA GLU A 163 34.79 12.85 -11.23
C GLU A 163 34.17 11.52 -11.68
N LEU A 164 32.90 11.27 -11.36
CA LEU A 164 32.14 10.10 -11.78
C LEU A 164 31.66 10.17 -13.22
N ARG A 165 31.94 11.29 -13.93
CA ARG A 165 31.59 11.50 -15.34
C ARG A 165 30.08 11.30 -15.62
N ILE A 166 29.23 11.75 -14.71
CA ILE A 166 27.76 11.66 -14.86
C ILE A 166 27.34 12.46 -16.10
N ASP A 167 26.59 11.82 -17.00
CA ASP A 167 25.99 12.51 -18.15
C ASP A 167 24.72 13.26 -17.68
N PRO A 168 24.68 14.59 -17.73
CA PRO A 168 23.51 15.38 -17.29
C PRO A 168 22.22 15.05 -18.06
N LYS A 169 22.33 14.43 -19.25
CA LYS A 169 21.18 13.97 -20.04
C LYS A 169 20.70 12.56 -19.66
N ARG A 170 21.41 11.89 -18.78
CA ARG A 170 21.12 10.50 -18.37
C ARG A 170 20.94 10.36 -16.86
N ILE A 171 20.63 11.46 -16.16
CA ILE A 171 20.21 11.44 -14.76
C ILE A 171 18.80 10.87 -14.69
N THR A 172 18.62 9.85 -13.87
CA THR A 172 17.33 9.18 -13.62
C THR A 172 16.69 9.63 -12.31
N TRP A 173 17.49 10.15 -11.38
CA TRP A 173 17.02 10.62 -10.09
C TRP A 173 16.34 11.98 -10.20
N ARG A 174 15.14 12.10 -9.62
CA ARG A 174 14.33 13.31 -9.65
C ARG A 174 14.12 13.85 -8.24
N ARG A 175 13.76 15.11 -8.14
CA ARG A 175 13.29 15.72 -6.89
C ARG A 175 11.90 15.21 -6.52
N CYS A 176 11.45 15.46 -5.30
CA CYS A 176 10.10 15.14 -4.91
C CYS A 176 9.48 16.22 -4.02
N VAL A 177 8.15 16.22 -3.98
CA VAL A 177 7.31 17.00 -3.08
C VAL A 177 6.04 16.19 -2.78
N ASP A 178 5.57 16.19 -1.54
CA ASP A 178 4.39 15.39 -1.17
C ASP A 178 3.10 16.13 -1.52
N MET A 179 2.93 16.42 -2.81
CA MET A 179 1.77 17.10 -3.37
C MET A 179 1.53 16.65 -4.82
N ASN A 180 0.27 16.60 -5.23
CA ASN A 180 -0.08 16.39 -6.62
C ASN A 180 0.09 17.69 -7.40
N ASP A 181 1.27 17.91 -7.99
CA ASP A 181 1.59 19.11 -8.74
C ASP A 181 2.02 18.78 -10.18
N ARG A 182 1.09 18.90 -11.13
CA ARG A 182 1.37 18.64 -12.55
C ARG A 182 2.30 19.68 -13.18
N GLN A 183 2.39 20.89 -12.61
CA GLN A 183 3.21 21.97 -13.12
C GLN A 183 4.70 21.65 -12.95
N LEU A 184 5.05 20.87 -11.93
CA LEU A 184 6.43 20.50 -11.62
C LEU A 184 6.86 19.15 -12.23
N ARG A 185 6.04 18.49 -13.03
CA ARG A 185 6.38 17.19 -13.64
C ARG A 185 7.60 17.25 -14.55
N ASN A 186 7.75 18.34 -15.28
CA ASN A 186 8.89 18.58 -16.14
C ASN A 186 9.30 20.05 -15.98
N ILE A 187 10.53 20.27 -15.52
CA ILE A 187 11.14 21.58 -15.34
C ILE A 187 12.51 21.63 -15.98
N VAL A 188 13.04 22.81 -16.12
CA VAL A 188 14.45 23.04 -16.40
C VAL A 188 15.05 23.69 -15.17
N ASP A 189 16.08 23.07 -14.61
CA ASP A 189 16.83 23.61 -13.46
C ASP A 189 18.24 24.07 -13.85
N GLY A 190 18.98 24.63 -12.89
CA GLY A 190 20.32 25.16 -13.10
C GLY A 190 20.37 26.43 -13.98
N LEU A 191 19.24 27.11 -14.19
CA LEU A 191 19.19 28.38 -14.93
C LEU A 191 19.85 29.50 -14.12
N GLY A 192 20.56 30.37 -14.81
CA GLY A 192 21.20 31.54 -14.21
C GLY A 192 22.67 31.68 -14.57
N LYS A 193 23.54 31.93 -13.59
CA LYS A 193 24.97 32.18 -13.78
C LYS A 193 25.76 30.87 -13.69
N LYS A 194 27.05 30.93 -14.06
CA LYS A 194 27.96 29.77 -13.99
C LYS A 194 27.97 29.07 -12.61
N GLY A 195 27.72 29.79 -11.52
CA GLY A 195 27.66 29.24 -10.16
C GLY A 195 26.36 28.52 -9.83
N ASP A 196 25.35 28.56 -10.69
CA ASP A 196 24.01 28.03 -10.42
C ASP A 196 23.84 26.55 -10.89
N GLY A 197 24.92 25.91 -11.32
CA GLY A 197 24.96 24.51 -11.75
C GLY A 197 24.86 24.31 -13.26
N ALA A 198 24.65 23.06 -13.66
CA ALA A 198 24.45 22.68 -15.06
C ALA A 198 22.95 22.73 -15.41
N VAL A 199 22.63 23.36 -16.55
CA VAL A 199 21.25 23.39 -17.05
C VAL A 199 20.84 22.00 -17.50
N ARG A 200 19.76 21.45 -16.94
CA ARG A 200 19.21 20.15 -17.32
C ARG A 200 17.71 20.07 -17.12
N GLN A 201 17.12 19.03 -17.68
CA GLN A 201 15.74 18.67 -17.36
C GLN A 201 15.70 17.97 -16.01
N ASP A 202 14.73 18.34 -15.19
CA ASP A 202 14.37 17.66 -13.93
C ASP A 202 12.84 17.63 -13.77
N GLY A 203 12.37 17.27 -12.61
CA GLY A 203 10.97 17.33 -12.22
C GLY A 203 10.80 16.92 -10.76
N PHE A 204 9.59 17.11 -10.28
CA PHE A 204 9.20 16.70 -8.93
C PHE A 204 8.18 15.56 -9.01
N ASP A 205 8.54 14.40 -8.50
CA ASP A 205 7.59 13.32 -8.29
C ASP A 205 6.92 13.47 -6.92
N ILE A 206 5.79 12.83 -6.70
CA ILE A 206 5.19 12.83 -5.35
C ILE A 206 6.05 11.97 -4.41
N THR A 207 6.22 12.39 -3.17
CA THR A 207 7.14 11.72 -2.21
C THR A 207 6.89 10.22 -2.08
N VAL A 208 5.64 9.78 -2.13
CA VAL A 208 5.26 8.36 -2.07
C VAL A 208 5.66 7.53 -3.30
N ALA A 209 6.09 8.19 -4.38
CA ALA A 209 6.65 7.54 -5.57
C ALA A 209 8.18 7.45 -5.54
N SER A 210 8.84 8.09 -4.58
CA SER A 210 10.29 8.00 -4.41
C SER A 210 10.74 6.56 -4.16
N GLU A 211 11.83 6.14 -4.80
CA GLU A 211 12.48 4.86 -4.50
C GLU A 211 12.89 4.76 -3.02
N ILE A 212 13.20 5.90 -2.37
CA ILE A 212 13.51 5.93 -0.93
C ILE A 212 12.30 5.46 -0.13
N MET A 213 11.08 5.83 -0.49
CA MET A 213 9.87 5.35 0.18
C MET A 213 9.76 3.82 0.08
N ALA A 214 10.04 3.23 -1.07
CA ALA A 214 10.01 1.78 -1.25
C ALA A 214 11.13 1.09 -0.46
N ALA A 215 12.37 1.57 -0.56
CA ALA A 215 13.51 1.06 0.21
C ALA A 215 13.27 1.13 1.73
N PHE A 216 12.74 2.24 2.21
CA PHE A 216 12.35 2.46 3.59
C PHE A 216 11.31 1.44 4.09
N CYS A 217 10.29 1.16 3.27
CA CYS A 217 9.25 0.19 3.64
C CYS A 217 9.71 -1.26 3.60
N LEU A 218 10.77 -1.57 2.85
CA LEU A 218 11.31 -2.93 2.70
C LEU A 218 12.53 -3.20 3.60
N ALA A 219 13.09 -2.17 4.23
CA ALA A 219 14.24 -2.30 5.13
C ALA A 219 13.90 -3.05 6.42
N ASP A 220 14.84 -3.86 6.89
CA ASP A 220 14.76 -4.57 8.16
C ASP A 220 15.18 -3.69 9.34
N ASP A 221 16.19 -2.83 9.14
CA ASP A 221 16.75 -1.92 10.12
C ASP A 221 17.47 -0.75 9.43
N ILE A 222 18.10 0.13 10.24
CA ILE A 222 18.84 1.29 9.73
C ILE A 222 20.11 0.89 8.95
N ALA A 223 20.74 -0.22 9.29
CA ALA A 223 21.93 -0.71 8.60
C ALA A 223 21.55 -1.24 7.20
N ASP A 224 20.50 -2.05 7.12
CA ASP A 224 19.93 -2.50 5.84
C ASP A 224 19.44 -1.31 5.00
N LEU A 225 18.71 -0.36 5.60
CA LEU A 225 18.29 0.86 4.91
C LEU A 225 19.49 1.60 4.29
N LYS A 226 20.57 1.78 5.03
CA LYS A 226 21.78 2.44 4.53
C LYS A 226 22.41 1.71 3.34
N VAL A 227 22.38 0.38 3.35
CA VAL A 227 22.84 -0.44 2.21
C VAL A 227 21.93 -0.25 1.01
N ARG A 228 20.62 -0.33 1.20
CA ARG A 228 19.61 -0.11 0.14
C ARG A 228 19.76 1.26 -0.49
N LEU A 229 19.81 2.32 0.32
CA LEU A 229 20.03 3.68 -0.15
C LEU A 229 21.30 3.81 -0.99
N GLY A 230 22.37 3.11 -0.61
CA GLY A 230 23.64 3.11 -1.35
C GLY A 230 23.54 2.49 -2.74
N ARG A 231 22.65 1.54 -2.96
CA ARG A 231 22.45 0.87 -4.26
C ARG A 231 21.64 1.71 -5.26
N ILE A 232 20.91 2.73 -4.82
CA ILE A 232 20.10 3.58 -5.69
C ILE A 232 20.94 4.10 -6.86
N ILE A 233 20.46 3.86 -8.08
CA ILE A 233 21.06 4.37 -9.31
C ILE A 233 20.52 5.77 -9.57
N VAL A 234 21.41 6.77 -9.59
CA VAL A 234 21.05 8.18 -9.79
C VAL A 234 21.11 8.63 -11.26
N GLY A 235 21.76 7.86 -12.09
CA GLY A 235 21.97 8.14 -13.51
C GLY A 235 23.10 7.29 -14.08
N TYR A 236 23.59 7.69 -15.24
CA TYR A 236 24.63 6.95 -15.95
C TYR A 236 25.77 7.89 -16.33
N SER A 237 26.99 7.36 -16.39
CA SER A 237 28.16 8.07 -16.89
C SER A 237 28.07 8.28 -18.40
N TYR A 238 28.98 9.09 -18.98
CA TYR A 238 29.11 9.25 -20.44
C TYR A 238 29.41 7.92 -21.14
N GLU A 239 30.06 6.99 -20.45
CA GLU A 239 30.38 5.62 -20.91
C GLU A 239 29.18 4.67 -20.82
N GLY A 240 28.13 5.06 -20.11
CA GLY A 240 26.92 4.29 -19.95
C GLY A 240 26.89 3.39 -18.72
N GLU A 241 27.85 3.53 -17.81
CA GLU A 241 27.91 2.80 -16.55
C GLU A 241 26.96 3.43 -15.52
N PRO A 242 26.25 2.63 -14.69
CA PRO A 242 25.37 3.17 -13.66
C PRO A 242 26.20 3.88 -12.58
N VAL A 243 25.70 5.02 -12.12
CA VAL A 243 26.24 5.76 -10.98
C VAL A 243 25.30 5.64 -9.80
N THR A 244 25.82 5.28 -8.63
CA THR A 244 25.04 4.99 -7.44
C THR A 244 25.16 6.08 -6.36
N ALA A 245 24.19 6.14 -5.45
CA ALA A 245 24.23 7.02 -4.28
C ALA A 245 25.43 6.73 -3.37
N LYS A 246 25.91 5.47 -3.31
CA LYS A 246 27.11 5.10 -2.55
C LYS A 246 28.38 5.73 -3.14
N GLN A 247 28.50 5.79 -4.46
CA GLN A 247 29.65 6.44 -5.11
C GLN A 247 29.69 7.95 -4.86
N LEU A 248 28.51 8.56 -4.63
CA LEU A 248 28.38 9.95 -4.19
C LEU A 248 28.60 10.16 -2.68
N ASN A 249 28.80 9.09 -1.92
CA ASN A 249 28.84 9.09 -0.44
C ASN A 249 27.56 9.67 0.20
N ALA A 250 26.40 9.54 -0.45
CA ALA A 250 25.14 10.14 -0.02
C ALA A 250 24.37 9.27 1.00
N ASN A 251 24.53 7.95 0.94
CA ASN A 251 23.71 7.00 1.69
C ASN A 251 23.79 7.17 3.21
N GLY A 252 24.93 7.59 3.76
CA GLY A 252 25.07 7.85 5.19
C GLY A 252 24.26 9.06 5.66
N ALA A 253 24.33 10.18 4.90
CA ALA A 253 23.55 11.38 5.20
C ALA A 253 22.04 11.14 5.03
N MET A 254 21.65 10.39 3.99
CA MET A 254 20.25 10.00 3.78
C MET A 254 19.73 9.15 4.92
N ALA A 255 20.51 8.14 5.37
CA ALA A 255 20.14 7.30 6.52
C ALA A 255 20.01 8.12 7.81
N ALA A 256 20.89 9.11 8.03
CA ALA A 256 20.80 10.00 9.19
C ALA A 256 19.51 10.84 9.19
N LEU A 257 19.07 11.34 8.01
CA LEU A 257 17.78 12.03 7.87
C LEU A 257 16.57 11.14 8.15
N LEU A 258 16.70 9.84 7.88
CA LEU A 258 15.63 8.85 8.01
C LEU A 258 15.62 8.13 9.37
N LYS A 259 16.57 8.41 10.26
CA LYS A 259 16.78 7.68 11.51
C LYS A 259 15.49 7.56 12.34
N ASP A 260 14.87 8.69 12.64
CA ASP A 260 13.67 8.71 13.49
C ASP A 260 12.41 8.30 12.70
N ALA A 261 12.39 8.62 11.40
CA ALA A 261 11.30 8.21 10.51
C ALA A 261 11.17 6.68 10.41
N LEU A 262 12.27 5.93 10.48
CA LEU A 262 12.28 4.46 10.34
C LEU A 262 11.57 3.73 11.49
N LYS A 263 11.38 4.39 12.62
CA LYS A 263 10.62 3.85 13.77
C LYS A 263 9.12 3.92 13.47
N PRO A 264 8.36 2.83 13.60
CA PRO A 264 6.92 2.84 13.37
C PRO A 264 6.16 3.80 14.30
N ASN A 265 5.08 4.38 13.79
CA ASN A 265 4.18 5.23 14.56
C ASN A 265 3.09 4.39 15.21
N LEU A 266 2.98 4.46 16.52
CA LEU A 266 1.92 3.85 17.30
C LEU A 266 0.80 4.86 17.55
N VAL A 267 -0.41 4.48 17.19
CA VAL A 267 -1.68 5.19 17.39
C VAL A 267 -2.78 4.19 17.78
N GLN A 268 -4.03 4.60 17.78
CA GLN A 268 -5.16 3.76 18.18
C GLN A 268 -6.34 3.93 17.24
N THR A 269 -7.25 2.96 17.23
CA THR A 269 -8.58 3.11 16.62
C THR A 269 -9.51 3.91 17.56
N LEU A 270 -10.70 4.27 17.06
CA LEU A 270 -11.75 4.88 17.89
C LEU A 270 -12.12 4.01 19.11
N GLU A 271 -11.99 2.71 19.00
CA GLU A 271 -12.31 1.75 20.07
C GLU A 271 -11.10 1.32 20.91
N GLY A 272 -9.93 1.94 20.67
CA GLY A 272 -8.71 1.74 21.46
C GLY A 272 -7.85 0.56 21.01
N THR A 273 -8.13 -0.06 19.87
CA THR A 273 -7.23 -1.07 19.28
C THR A 273 -5.93 -0.39 18.83
N PRO A 274 -4.75 -0.91 19.19
CA PRO A 274 -3.49 -0.32 18.76
C PRO A 274 -3.28 -0.48 17.25
N ALA A 275 -2.73 0.54 16.63
CA ALA A 275 -2.43 0.56 15.21
C ALA A 275 -1.04 1.13 14.94
N PHE A 276 -0.26 0.45 14.11
CA PHE A 276 0.93 1.01 13.51
C PHE A 276 0.56 1.67 12.18
N VAL A 277 0.99 2.91 11.98
CA VAL A 277 0.85 3.65 10.73
C VAL A 277 2.25 4.06 10.28
N HIS A 278 2.76 3.46 9.19
CA HIS A 278 4.17 3.62 8.84
C HIS A 278 4.43 3.34 7.36
N GLY A 279 5.06 4.30 6.68
CA GLY A 279 5.34 4.25 5.25
C GLY A 279 4.07 4.31 4.40
N GLY A 280 4.18 4.69 3.13
CA GLY A 280 3.00 4.90 2.30
C GLY A 280 3.21 4.80 0.79
N PRO A 281 3.96 3.81 0.25
CA PRO A 281 4.15 3.69 -1.20
C PRO A 281 2.81 3.39 -1.90
N PHE A 282 2.60 3.95 -3.10
CA PHE A 282 1.39 3.70 -3.88
C PHE A 282 1.45 2.35 -4.59
N ALA A 283 0.34 1.60 -4.59
CA ALA A 283 0.27 0.28 -5.19
C ALA A 283 0.20 0.27 -6.73
N ASN A 284 -0.14 1.37 -7.37
CA ASN A 284 -0.16 1.46 -8.84
C ASN A 284 1.20 1.84 -9.45
N ILE A 285 2.17 2.23 -8.64
CA ILE A 285 3.53 2.63 -9.06
C ILE A 285 4.65 2.02 -8.23
N ALA A 286 4.36 1.51 -7.04
CA ALA A 286 5.29 0.85 -6.13
C ALA A 286 4.60 -0.37 -5.49
N HIS A 287 5.18 -0.96 -4.42
CA HIS A 287 4.61 -2.18 -3.83
C HIS A 287 3.36 -1.98 -2.97
N GLY A 288 3.02 -0.73 -2.59
CA GLY A 288 1.70 -0.39 -2.04
C GLY A 288 1.36 -0.95 -0.67
N CYS A 289 2.35 -1.21 0.18
CA CYS A 289 2.19 -1.80 1.50
C CYS A 289 2.89 -0.95 2.56
N ASN A 290 2.46 -1.04 3.81
CA ASN A 290 3.20 -0.46 4.93
C ASN A 290 4.56 -1.16 5.12
N SER A 291 5.39 -0.63 6.04
CA SER A 291 6.75 -1.14 6.24
C SER A 291 6.80 -2.58 6.76
N VAL A 292 7.88 -3.26 6.45
CA VAL A 292 8.24 -4.58 7.01
C VAL A 292 8.38 -4.48 8.53
N ILE A 293 9.07 -3.46 9.01
CA ILE A 293 9.29 -3.23 10.45
C ILE A 293 7.96 -3.14 11.20
N ALA A 294 7.01 -2.31 10.73
CA ALA A 294 5.72 -2.16 11.39
C ALA A 294 4.91 -3.47 11.40
N THR A 295 4.93 -4.24 10.30
CA THR A 295 4.22 -5.52 10.23
C THR A 295 4.84 -6.54 11.18
N ARG A 296 6.18 -6.70 11.19
CA ARG A 296 6.86 -7.63 12.11
C ARG A 296 6.68 -7.24 13.56
N MET A 297 6.77 -5.95 13.91
CA MET A 297 6.50 -5.49 15.27
C MET A 297 5.06 -5.80 15.70
N ALA A 298 4.07 -5.57 14.84
CA ALA A 298 2.70 -5.93 15.15
C ALA A 298 2.54 -7.43 15.42
N MET A 299 3.16 -8.28 14.58
CA MET A 299 3.16 -9.75 14.76
C MET A 299 3.91 -10.22 16.01
N HIS A 300 4.86 -9.42 16.50
CA HIS A 300 5.57 -9.69 17.74
C HIS A 300 4.70 -9.44 18.99
N PHE A 301 3.83 -8.42 18.95
CA PHE A 301 3.01 -8.03 20.10
C PHE A 301 1.62 -8.61 20.12
N ALA A 302 1.07 -8.97 18.96
CA ALA A 302 -0.31 -9.43 18.84
C ALA A 302 -0.41 -10.85 18.30
N ASP A 303 -1.45 -11.58 18.75
CA ASP A 303 -1.76 -12.92 18.22
C ASP A 303 -2.32 -12.83 16.79
N TYR A 304 -2.92 -11.69 16.45
CA TYR A 304 -3.50 -11.42 15.13
C TYR A 304 -3.08 -10.04 14.64
N VAL A 305 -2.65 -9.95 13.39
CA VAL A 305 -2.32 -8.69 12.73
C VAL A 305 -3.15 -8.55 11.48
N VAL A 306 -3.89 -7.45 11.38
CA VAL A 306 -4.64 -7.09 10.17
C VAL A 306 -3.89 -5.98 9.45
N THR A 307 -3.50 -6.23 8.21
CA THR A 307 -2.80 -5.26 7.36
C THR A 307 -3.47 -5.14 6.00
N GLU A 308 -3.07 -4.17 5.19
CA GLU A 308 -3.68 -3.95 3.88
C GLU A 308 -2.67 -3.79 2.73
N GLY A 309 -3.07 -4.23 1.53
CA GLY A 309 -2.44 -3.87 0.26
C GLY A 309 -3.24 -2.78 -0.46
N GLY A 310 -2.58 -1.87 -1.17
CA GLY A 310 -3.25 -0.77 -1.86
C GLY A 310 -4.08 -1.22 -3.06
N PHE A 311 -5.21 -0.55 -3.32
CA PHE A 311 -6.14 -0.85 -4.42
C PHE A 311 -6.69 -2.29 -4.38
N GLY A 312 -6.81 -2.93 -5.56
CA GLY A 312 -7.33 -4.28 -5.71
C GLY A 312 -6.29 -5.38 -5.55
N ALA A 313 -6.78 -6.62 -5.54
CA ALA A 313 -5.92 -7.79 -5.37
C ALA A 313 -4.95 -8.00 -6.55
N ASP A 314 -5.26 -7.44 -7.70
CA ASP A 314 -4.40 -7.43 -8.88
C ASP A 314 -3.20 -6.48 -8.80
N LEU A 315 -3.19 -5.59 -7.81
CA LEU A 315 -2.09 -4.64 -7.55
C LEU A 315 -1.50 -4.81 -6.16
N GLY A 316 -2.20 -4.34 -5.13
CA GLY A 316 -1.64 -4.30 -3.78
C GLY A 316 -1.42 -5.68 -3.17
N ALA A 317 -2.33 -6.62 -3.36
CA ALA A 317 -2.14 -7.97 -2.82
C ALA A 317 -1.08 -8.75 -3.60
N GLU A 318 -1.06 -8.68 -4.92
CA GLU A 318 0.00 -9.28 -5.74
C GLU A 318 1.38 -8.81 -5.25
N LYS A 319 1.58 -7.50 -5.10
CA LYS A 319 2.87 -6.93 -4.66
C LYS A 319 3.18 -7.21 -3.19
N PHE A 320 2.17 -7.29 -2.33
CA PHE A 320 2.36 -7.73 -0.96
C PHE A 320 2.91 -9.17 -0.93
N LEU A 321 2.33 -10.06 -1.73
CA LEU A 321 2.69 -11.48 -1.77
C LEU A 321 4.01 -11.73 -2.50
N ASP A 322 4.20 -11.16 -3.69
CA ASP A 322 5.37 -11.42 -4.53
C ASP A 322 6.59 -10.54 -4.19
N ILE A 323 6.42 -9.38 -3.56
CA ILE A 323 7.51 -8.49 -3.20
C ILE A 323 7.72 -8.50 -1.68
N LYS A 324 6.78 -7.96 -0.90
CA LYS A 324 6.97 -7.77 0.53
C LYS A 324 7.14 -9.10 1.28
N CYS A 325 6.26 -10.06 1.05
CA CYS A 325 6.33 -11.37 1.72
C CYS A 325 7.60 -12.14 1.32
N ARG A 326 7.97 -12.08 0.05
CA ARG A 326 9.21 -12.70 -0.45
C ARG A 326 10.43 -12.11 0.25
N MET A 327 10.58 -10.79 0.25
CA MET A 327 11.76 -10.09 0.78
C MET A 327 11.86 -10.19 2.31
N ALA A 328 10.72 -10.16 2.99
CA ALA A 328 10.66 -10.16 4.45
C ALA A 328 10.40 -11.55 5.07
N ASN A 329 10.33 -12.61 4.25
CA ASN A 329 9.96 -13.97 4.66
C ASN A 329 8.66 -14.01 5.50
N LEU A 330 7.67 -13.21 5.11
CA LEU A 330 6.35 -13.20 5.72
C LEU A 330 5.45 -14.23 5.06
N LYS A 331 4.55 -14.83 5.84
CA LYS A 331 3.58 -15.81 5.34
C LYS A 331 2.18 -15.42 5.84
N PRO A 332 1.33 -14.87 4.97
CA PRO A 332 -0.04 -14.55 5.37
C PRO A 332 -0.85 -15.83 5.63
N ASP A 333 -1.64 -15.82 6.70
CA ASP A 333 -2.50 -16.94 7.12
C ASP A 333 -3.85 -16.90 6.42
N ALA A 334 -4.35 -15.72 6.09
CA ALA A 334 -5.59 -15.52 5.33
C ALA A 334 -5.55 -14.20 4.55
N VAL A 335 -6.33 -14.14 3.48
CA VAL A 335 -6.58 -12.92 2.71
C VAL A 335 -8.08 -12.63 2.70
N ILE A 336 -8.44 -11.38 2.99
CA ILE A 336 -9.82 -10.90 2.93
C ILE A 336 -9.97 -10.02 1.70
N ILE A 337 -10.97 -10.32 0.87
CA ILE A 337 -11.31 -9.53 -0.31
C ILE A 337 -12.56 -8.71 0.00
N VAL A 338 -12.41 -7.39 0.05
CA VAL A 338 -13.54 -6.46 0.19
C VAL A 338 -14.21 -6.28 -1.16
N ALA A 339 -15.50 -6.52 -1.21
CA ALA A 339 -16.36 -6.20 -2.33
C ALA A 339 -17.45 -5.23 -1.90
N THR A 340 -18.04 -4.51 -2.86
CA THR A 340 -19.23 -3.70 -2.67
C THR A 340 -20.22 -3.96 -3.79
N VAL A 341 -21.51 -3.92 -3.49
CA VAL A 341 -22.57 -4.00 -4.52
C VAL A 341 -22.35 -2.95 -5.60
N ARG A 342 -21.96 -1.75 -5.21
CA ARG A 342 -21.70 -0.63 -6.12
C ARG A 342 -20.57 -0.91 -7.10
N ALA A 343 -19.44 -1.43 -6.61
CA ALA A 343 -18.30 -1.76 -7.47
C ALA A 343 -18.62 -2.90 -8.43
N LEU A 344 -19.33 -3.92 -7.97
CA LEU A 344 -19.74 -5.03 -8.82
C LEU A 344 -20.74 -4.58 -9.91
N LYS A 345 -21.72 -3.74 -9.57
CA LYS A 345 -22.62 -3.14 -10.57
C LYS A 345 -21.87 -2.24 -11.57
N TYR A 346 -20.90 -1.45 -11.08
CA TYR A 346 -20.04 -0.64 -11.95
C TYR A 346 -19.25 -1.51 -12.92
N ASN A 347 -18.65 -2.60 -12.44
CA ASN A 347 -17.98 -3.61 -13.28
C ASN A 347 -18.94 -4.33 -14.23
N GLY A 348 -20.23 -4.34 -13.92
CA GLY A 348 -21.31 -4.82 -14.79
C GLY A 348 -21.84 -3.80 -15.78
N GLY A 349 -21.23 -2.60 -15.84
CA GLY A 349 -21.52 -1.56 -16.83
C GLY A 349 -22.57 -0.50 -16.39
N VAL A 350 -22.93 -0.44 -15.10
CA VAL A 350 -23.85 0.58 -14.59
C VAL A 350 -23.14 1.93 -14.44
N PRO A 351 -23.70 3.03 -14.95
CA PRO A 351 -23.17 4.38 -14.74
C PRO A 351 -23.12 4.77 -13.24
N LYS A 352 -22.16 5.62 -12.88
CA LYS A 352 -21.89 6.00 -11.47
C LYS A 352 -23.09 6.61 -10.75
N ASP A 353 -23.90 7.37 -11.44
CA ASP A 353 -25.10 8.05 -10.93
C ASP A 353 -26.29 7.10 -10.70
N GLU A 354 -26.24 5.89 -11.23
CA GLU A 354 -27.29 4.88 -11.10
C GLU A 354 -26.94 3.73 -10.13
N LEU A 355 -25.75 3.70 -9.54
CA LEU A 355 -25.27 2.62 -8.68
C LEU A 355 -26.10 2.38 -7.41
N ASN A 356 -26.92 3.34 -7.00
CA ASN A 356 -27.79 3.22 -5.82
C ASN A 356 -29.15 2.53 -6.10
N LYS A 357 -29.42 2.15 -7.37
CA LYS A 357 -30.64 1.41 -7.74
C LYS A 357 -30.35 -0.07 -7.77
N GLU A 358 -31.28 -0.89 -7.28
CA GLU A 358 -31.17 -2.34 -7.40
C GLU A 358 -31.01 -2.76 -8.88
N ASN A 359 -30.03 -3.63 -9.15
CA ASN A 359 -29.79 -4.15 -10.48
C ASN A 359 -29.06 -5.50 -10.44
N LEU A 360 -29.82 -6.59 -10.31
CA LEU A 360 -29.29 -7.94 -10.23
C LEU A 360 -28.65 -8.40 -11.55
N ASP A 361 -29.15 -7.94 -12.70
CA ASP A 361 -28.57 -8.29 -14.01
C ASP A 361 -27.18 -7.70 -14.17
N ALA A 362 -26.99 -6.45 -13.77
CA ALA A 362 -25.67 -5.82 -13.78
C ALA A 362 -24.73 -6.46 -12.76
N LEU A 363 -25.25 -6.82 -11.59
CA LEU A 363 -24.49 -7.51 -10.56
C LEU A 363 -24.00 -8.88 -11.08
N ALA A 364 -24.87 -9.64 -11.76
CA ALA A 364 -24.51 -10.91 -12.39
C ALA A 364 -23.44 -10.75 -13.49
N LYS A 365 -23.44 -9.64 -14.22
CA LYS A 365 -22.40 -9.34 -15.21
C LYS A 365 -21.08 -8.92 -14.57
N GLY A 366 -21.12 -8.21 -13.44
CA GLY A 366 -19.92 -7.65 -12.79
C GLY A 366 -19.27 -8.59 -11.79
N ILE A 367 -19.97 -9.62 -11.31
CA ILE A 367 -19.48 -10.56 -10.28
C ILE A 367 -18.21 -11.31 -10.73
N VAL A 368 -18.01 -11.46 -12.03
CA VAL A 368 -16.81 -12.08 -12.61
C VAL A 368 -15.51 -11.37 -12.26
N ASN A 369 -15.59 -10.08 -11.86
CA ASN A 369 -14.46 -9.36 -11.33
C ASN A 369 -14.06 -9.91 -9.94
N LEU A 370 -15.03 -10.16 -9.06
CA LEU A 370 -14.79 -10.80 -7.78
C LEU A 370 -14.25 -12.23 -7.96
N GLU A 371 -14.83 -13.00 -8.88
CA GLU A 371 -14.37 -14.35 -9.21
C GLU A 371 -12.88 -14.35 -9.54
N LYS A 372 -12.45 -13.46 -10.45
CA LYS A 372 -11.03 -13.36 -10.84
C LYS A 372 -10.12 -13.00 -9.66
N HIS A 373 -10.55 -12.13 -8.76
CA HIS A 373 -9.77 -11.77 -7.56
C HIS A 373 -9.67 -12.93 -6.55
N ILE A 374 -10.73 -13.73 -6.39
CA ILE A 374 -10.71 -14.96 -5.59
C ILE A 374 -9.69 -15.95 -6.18
N GLU A 375 -9.80 -16.24 -7.49
CA GLU A 375 -8.84 -17.10 -8.21
C GLU A 375 -7.39 -16.62 -8.04
N ASN A 376 -7.16 -15.31 -8.13
CA ASN A 376 -5.83 -14.73 -8.01
C ASN A 376 -5.21 -15.06 -6.65
N ILE A 377 -5.95 -14.89 -5.55
CA ILE A 377 -5.42 -15.18 -4.21
C ILE A 377 -5.24 -16.69 -3.99
N GLN A 378 -6.16 -17.51 -4.50
CA GLN A 378 -6.06 -18.97 -4.41
C GLN A 378 -4.79 -19.51 -5.07
N LYS A 379 -4.26 -18.84 -6.11
CA LYS A 379 -2.98 -19.21 -6.76
C LYS A 379 -1.77 -19.09 -5.85
N TYR A 380 -1.84 -18.30 -4.80
CA TYR A 380 -0.80 -18.19 -3.78
C TYR A 380 -0.92 -19.21 -2.65
N GLY A 381 -1.96 -20.06 -2.67
CA GLY A 381 -2.18 -21.08 -1.64
C GLY A 381 -2.68 -20.54 -0.31
N VAL A 382 -3.24 -19.34 -0.26
CA VAL A 382 -3.73 -18.68 0.96
C VAL A 382 -5.25 -18.79 1.06
N PRO A 383 -5.82 -19.12 2.24
CA PRO A 383 -7.27 -19.10 2.46
C PRO A 383 -7.89 -17.73 2.19
N VAL A 384 -9.06 -17.71 1.55
CA VAL A 384 -9.78 -16.51 1.14
C VAL A 384 -11.10 -16.37 1.90
N VAL A 385 -11.34 -15.17 2.42
CA VAL A 385 -12.64 -14.73 2.93
C VAL A 385 -13.10 -13.54 2.11
N VAL A 386 -14.31 -13.55 1.59
CA VAL A 386 -14.94 -12.39 0.96
C VAL A 386 -15.77 -11.64 2.00
N THR A 387 -15.63 -10.34 2.06
CA THR A 387 -16.51 -9.49 2.85
C THR A 387 -17.21 -8.48 1.95
N LEU A 388 -18.49 -8.32 2.16
CA LEU A 388 -19.30 -7.30 1.52
C LEU A 388 -19.38 -6.09 2.46
N ASN A 389 -18.71 -5.00 2.08
CA ASN A 389 -18.86 -3.71 2.77
C ASN A 389 -20.20 -3.09 2.36
N SER A 390 -21.17 -3.22 3.24
CA SER A 390 -22.58 -2.87 2.98
C SER A 390 -22.84 -1.38 3.09
N PHE A 391 -23.62 -0.86 2.16
CA PHE A 391 -24.13 0.50 2.16
C PHE A 391 -25.65 0.50 2.36
N VAL A 392 -26.20 1.59 2.91
CA VAL A 392 -27.64 1.76 3.13
C VAL A 392 -28.49 1.61 1.85
N SER A 393 -27.88 1.78 0.69
CA SER A 393 -28.54 1.61 -0.62
C SER A 393 -28.60 0.17 -1.13
N ASP A 394 -27.86 -0.74 -0.51
CA ASP A 394 -27.78 -2.13 -0.96
C ASP A 394 -29.05 -2.87 -0.53
N THR A 395 -29.56 -3.75 -1.38
CA THR A 395 -30.78 -4.51 -1.10
C THR A 395 -30.45 -5.90 -0.60
N ASP A 396 -31.39 -6.50 0.15
CA ASP A 396 -31.27 -7.87 0.63
C ASP A 396 -31.09 -8.87 -0.53
N ALA A 397 -31.72 -8.62 -1.67
CA ALA A 397 -31.59 -9.44 -2.87
C ALA A 397 -30.19 -9.38 -3.48
N GLU A 398 -29.58 -8.17 -3.53
CA GLU A 398 -28.21 -7.98 -4.00
C GLU A 398 -27.20 -8.66 -3.04
N ASN A 399 -27.37 -8.50 -1.75
CA ASN A 399 -26.52 -9.13 -0.74
C ASN A 399 -26.59 -10.65 -0.82
N ALA A 400 -27.81 -11.22 -0.87
CA ALA A 400 -28.03 -12.65 -0.99
C ALA A 400 -27.45 -13.25 -2.28
N PHE A 401 -27.47 -12.50 -3.37
CA PHE A 401 -26.86 -12.91 -4.65
C PHE A 401 -25.35 -13.11 -4.50
N ILE A 402 -24.66 -12.15 -3.86
CA ILE A 402 -23.20 -12.21 -3.66
C ILE A 402 -22.84 -13.32 -2.68
N GLU A 403 -23.56 -13.46 -1.57
CA GLU A 403 -23.37 -14.52 -0.60
C GLU A 403 -23.48 -15.91 -1.27
N LYS A 404 -24.58 -16.14 -2.02
CA LYS A 404 -24.76 -17.38 -2.77
C LYS A 404 -23.62 -17.63 -3.74
N PHE A 405 -23.17 -16.60 -4.46
CA PHE A 405 -22.04 -16.73 -5.39
C PHE A 405 -20.76 -17.19 -4.65
N CYS A 406 -20.44 -16.62 -3.52
CA CYS A 406 -19.28 -17.02 -2.72
C CYS A 406 -19.38 -18.48 -2.27
N HIS A 407 -20.53 -18.92 -1.78
CA HIS A 407 -20.77 -20.32 -1.40
C HIS A 407 -20.63 -21.28 -2.58
N ASP A 408 -21.18 -20.93 -3.75
CA ASP A 408 -21.09 -21.74 -4.95
C ASP A 408 -19.63 -21.90 -5.46
N HIS A 409 -18.73 -20.96 -5.06
CA HIS A 409 -17.29 -20.97 -5.38
C HIS A 409 -16.41 -21.45 -4.20
N ASN A 410 -17.00 -22.09 -3.19
CA ASN A 410 -16.31 -22.59 -1.99
C ASN A 410 -15.48 -21.51 -1.27
N CYS A 411 -15.98 -20.28 -1.27
CA CYS A 411 -15.36 -19.13 -0.60
C CYS A 411 -16.17 -18.74 0.62
N GLU A 412 -15.48 -18.47 1.73
CA GLU A 412 -16.08 -17.95 2.94
C GLU A 412 -16.61 -16.53 2.71
N PHE A 413 -17.74 -16.20 3.33
CA PHE A 413 -18.40 -14.91 3.17
C PHE A 413 -18.88 -14.35 4.51
N ALA A 414 -18.76 -13.03 4.67
CA ALA A 414 -19.40 -12.31 5.77
C ALA A 414 -19.77 -10.88 5.34
N LEU A 415 -20.91 -10.39 5.84
CA LEU A 415 -21.31 -8.99 5.69
C LEU A 415 -20.56 -8.11 6.69
N SER A 416 -20.21 -6.89 6.28
CA SER A 416 -19.57 -5.89 7.12
C SER A 416 -20.36 -4.59 7.12
N GLU A 417 -20.68 -4.09 8.31
CA GLU A 417 -21.39 -2.82 8.55
C GLU A 417 -20.55 -1.87 9.43
N VAL A 418 -19.23 -2.00 9.37
CA VAL A 418 -18.31 -1.32 10.30
C VAL A 418 -18.30 0.20 10.15
N TRP A 419 -18.64 0.72 8.97
CA TRP A 419 -18.72 2.17 8.77
C TRP A 419 -19.78 2.81 9.69
N GLU A 420 -20.96 2.18 9.81
CA GLU A 420 -22.07 2.68 10.63
C GLU A 420 -21.97 2.28 12.10
N LYS A 421 -21.46 1.05 12.39
CA LYS A 421 -21.55 0.40 13.69
C LYS A 421 -20.19 0.17 14.38
N GLY A 422 -19.07 0.61 13.77
CA GLY A 422 -17.75 0.33 14.31
C GLY A 422 -17.46 -1.17 14.40
N GLY A 423 -16.71 -1.59 15.42
CA GLY A 423 -16.38 -3.00 15.63
C GLY A 423 -17.59 -3.93 15.79
N GLU A 424 -18.70 -3.45 16.34
CA GLU A 424 -19.94 -4.24 16.43
C GLU A 424 -20.44 -4.68 15.04
N GLY A 425 -20.31 -3.80 14.04
CA GLY A 425 -20.67 -4.12 12.64
C GLY A 425 -19.71 -5.09 11.96
N GLY A 426 -18.60 -5.45 12.59
CA GLY A 426 -17.58 -6.37 12.09
C GLY A 426 -17.58 -7.76 12.75
N ILE A 427 -18.43 -8.01 13.74
CA ILE A 427 -18.41 -9.26 14.51
C ILE A 427 -18.56 -10.49 13.62
N ALA A 428 -19.53 -10.50 12.70
CA ALA A 428 -19.75 -11.63 11.80
C ALA A 428 -18.51 -11.90 10.90
N LEU A 429 -17.86 -10.84 10.43
CA LEU A 429 -16.60 -10.96 9.68
C LEU A 429 -15.46 -11.48 10.57
N ALA A 430 -15.34 -10.98 11.79
CA ALA A 430 -14.30 -11.42 12.73
C ALA A 430 -14.45 -12.91 13.09
N GLU A 431 -15.67 -13.37 13.37
CA GLU A 431 -15.95 -14.79 13.62
C GLU A 431 -15.58 -15.66 12.41
N LYS A 432 -15.95 -15.24 11.20
CA LYS A 432 -15.62 -15.97 9.97
C LYS A 432 -14.11 -16.01 9.70
N VAL A 433 -13.39 -14.93 9.95
CA VAL A 433 -11.93 -14.89 9.82
C VAL A 433 -11.25 -15.79 10.86
N LEU A 434 -11.68 -15.73 12.12
CA LEU A 434 -11.15 -16.59 13.18
C LEU A 434 -11.40 -18.07 12.88
N GLU A 435 -12.62 -18.43 12.45
CA GLU A 435 -12.96 -19.80 12.02
C GLU A 435 -12.03 -20.25 10.88
N THR A 436 -11.80 -19.39 9.89
CA THR A 436 -10.91 -19.69 8.76
C THR A 436 -9.48 -19.93 9.23
N LEU A 437 -8.95 -19.09 10.13
CA LEU A 437 -7.60 -19.22 10.69
C LEU A 437 -7.42 -20.47 11.56
N GLU A 438 -8.51 -20.99 12.15
CA GLU A 438 -8.49 -22.22 12.96
C GLU A 438 -8.67 -23.48 12.12
N THR A 439 -9.42 -23.42 11.02
CA THR A 439 -9.84 -24.61 10.25
C THR A 439 -9.09 -24.79 8.93
N LYS A 440 -8.45 -23.76 8.40
CA LYS A 440 -7.72 -23.80 7.13
C LYS A 440 -6.26 -23.42 7.33
N GLU A 441 -5.37 -24.19 6.71
CA GLU A 441 -3.93 -23.92 6.70
C GLU A 441 -3.54 -23.12 5.46
N SER A 442 -2.65 -22.14 5.62
CA SER A 442 -2.05 -21.41 4.51
C SER A 442 -0.84 -22.19 3.97
N HIS A 443 -0.86 -22.42 2.67
CA HIS A 443 0.26 -23.00 1.91
C HIS A 443 0.91 -21.93 1.02
N PHE A 444 1.10 -20.73 1.58
CA PHE A 444 1.60 -19.58 0.86
C PHE A 444 2.90 -19.87 0.10
N HIS A 445 2.91 -19.48 -1.16
CA HIS A 445 4.07 -19.44 -2.02
C HIS A 445 3.97 -18.25 -2.99
N PRO A 446 5.09 -17.63 -3.39
CA PRO A 446 5.12 -16.61 -4.43
C PRO A 446 4.67 -17.16 -5.78
N LEU A 447 4.16 -16.29 -6.64
CA LEU A 447 3.61 -16.66 -7.95
C LEU A 447 4.66 -17.20 -8.91
N TYR A 448 5.90 -16.72 -8.82
CA TYR A 448 6.98 -17.06 -9.72
C TYR A 448 8.31 -17.23 -8.99
N SER A 449 9.24 -17.98 -9.60
CA SER A 449 10.63 -18.12 -9.12
C SER A 449 11.47 -16.89 -9.50
N GLU A 450 12.39 -16.50 -8.62
CA GLU A 450 13.37 -15.44 -8.89
C GLU A 450 14.33 -15.81 -10.06
N GLU A 451 14.50 -17.09 -10.34
CA GLU A 451 15.37 -17.59 -11.42
C GLU A 451 14.79 -17.34 -12.83
N LEU A 452 13.51 -17.02 -12.95
CA LEU A 452 12.91 -16.69 -14.25
C LEU A 452 13.51 -15.41 -14.83
N SER A 453 13.55 -15.30 -16.16
CA SER A 453 13.89 -14.05 -16.83
C SER A 453 12.89 -12.94 -16.47
N LEU A 454 13.29 -11.68 -16.53
CA LEU A 454 12.38 -10.55 -16.27
C LEU A 454 11.14 -10.60 -17.16
N LYS A 455 11.29 -10.99 -18.43
CA LYS A 455 10.16 -11.14 -19.37
C LYS A 455 9.21 -12.25 -18.93
N ASP A 456 9.71 -13.36 -18.42
CA ASP A 456 8.86 -14.46 -17.97
C ASP A 456 8.15 -14.11 -16.66
N LYS A 457 8.78 -13.39 -15.73
CA LYS A 457 8.13 -12.83 -14.53
C LYS A 457 6.97 -11.89 -14.92
N ILE A 458 7.23 -10.94 -15.82
CA ILE A 458 6.21 -10.01 -16.34
C ILE A 458 5.05 -10.77 -17.00
N ARG A 459 5.36 -11.76 -17.85
CA ARG A 459 4.35 -12.59 -18.52
C ARG A 459 3.53 -13.38 -17.51
N THR A 460 4.16 -13.96 -16.49
CA THR A 460 3.47 -14.71 -15.43
C THR A 460 2.46 -13.82 -14.69
N ILE A 461 2.85 -12.61 -14.28
CA ILE A 461 1.92 -11.67 -13.64
C ILE A 461 0.78 -11.30 -14.61
N ALA A 462 1.10 -10.97 -15.85
CA ALA A 462 0.10 -10.54 -16.83
C ALA A 462 -0.94 -11.64 -17.12
N GLN A 463 -0.50 -12.87 -17.31
CA GLN A 463 -1.38 -13.99 -17.63
C GLN A 463 -2.12 -14.51 -16.39
N GLU A 464 -1.41 -14.75 -15.30
CA GLU A 464 -1.99 -15.39 -14.13
C GLU A 464 -2.87 -14.44 -13.30
N ILE A 465 -2.43 -13.18 -13.10
CA ILE A 465 -3.15 -12.21 -12.27
C ILE A 465 -4.12 -11.36 -13.07
N TYR A 466 -3.69 -10.83 -14.22
CA TYR A 466 -4.56 -9.95 -15.02
C TYR A 466 -5.47 -10.72 -15.98
N GLY A 467 -5.12 -11.95 -16.34
CA GLY A 467 -5.85 -12.74 -17.34
C GLY A 467 -5.55 -12.31 -18.76
N ALA A 468 -4.41 -11.66 -19.00
CA ALA A 468 -3.98 -11.28 -20.34
C ALA A 468 -3.62 -12.51 -21.20
N ARG A 469 -3.78 -12.37 -22.50
CA ARG A 469 -3.32 -13.38 -23.46
C ARG A 469 -1.80 -13.41 -23.55
N ASP A 470 -1.16 -12.24 -23.67
CA ASP A 470 0.29 -12.08 -23.75
C ASP A 470 0.74 -10.65 -23.38
N VAL A 471 2.04 -10.40 -23.50
CA VAL A 471 2.68 -9.12 -23.23
C VAL A 471 3.35 -8.58 -24.48
N VAL A 472 3.09 -7.33 -24.80
CA VAL A 472 3.70 -6.60 -25.90
C VAL A 472 4.70 -5.60 -25.34
N TYR A 473 5.94 -5.66 -25.79
CA TYR A 473 7.01 -4.76 -25.37
C TYR A 473 7.29 -3.71 -26.43
N GLU A 474 7.24 -2.45 -26.06
CA GLU A 474 7.78 -1.39 -26.93
C GLU A 474 9.30 -1.53 -27.09
N PRO A 475 9.89 -1.04 -28.20
CA PRO A 475 11.33 -1.15 -28.45
C PRO A 475 12.20 -0.60 -27.33
N ALA A 476 11.77 0.47 -26.65
CA ALA A 476 12.45 1.04 -25.50
C ALA A 476 12.48 0.08 -24.32
N ALA A 477 11.32 -0.50 -23.97
CA ALA A 477 11.19 -1.48 -22.88
C ALA A 477 12.06 -2.72 -23.10
N SER A 478 12.10 -3.24 -24.33
CA SER A 478 12.94 -4.41 -24.68
C SER A 478 14.43 -4.12 -24.48
N LYS A 479 14.90 -2.92 -24.85
CA LYS A 479 16.30 -2.50 -24.65
C LYS A 479 16.63 -2.30 -23.16
N GLN A 480 15.71 -1.73 -22.41
CA GLN A 480 15.85 -1.51 -20.97
C GLN A 480 15.95 -2.84 -20.22
N ILE A 481 15.08 -3.81 -20.52
CA ILE A 481 15.14 -5.16 -19.94
C ILE A 481 16.51 -5.79 -20.19
N ALA A 482 16.98 -5.82 -21.44
CA ALA A 482 18.28 -6.39 -21.78
C ALA A 482 19.43 -5.72 -20.99
N LYS A 483 19.39 -4.38 -20.84
CA LYS A 483 20.39 -3.67 -20.05
C LYS A 483 20.32 -4.00 -18.56
N ILE A 484 19.12 -4.12 -18.00
CA ILE A 484 18.90 -4.47 -16.59
C ILE A 484 19.43 -5.89 -16.31
N GLU A 485 19.18 -6.85 -17.20
CA GLU A 485 19.71 -8.20 -17.11
C GLU A 485 21.24 -8.23 -17.25
N GLU A 486 21.83 -7.44 -18.16
CA GLU A 486 23.27 -7.26 -18.30
C GLU A 486 23.92 -6.69 -17.02
N MET A 487 23.23 -5.79 -16.31
CA MET A 487 23.68 -5.25 -15.02
C MET A 487 23.55 -6.22 -13.85
N GLY A 488 23.00 -7.42 -14.05
CA GLY A 488 22.89 -8.48 -13.03
C GLY A 488 21.65 -8.38 -12.14
N PHE A 489 20.58 -7.73 -12.59
CA PHE A 489 19.32 -7.59 -11.85
C PHE A 489 18.21 -8.54 -12.35
N SER A 490 18.56 -9.65 -12.95
CA SER A 490 17.58 -10.63 -13.48
C SER A 490 16.78 -11.32 -12.38
N ASP A 491 17.33 -11.48 -11.18
CA ASP A 491 16.72 -12.14 -10.04
C ASP A 491 15.72 -11.24 -9.26
N PHE A 492 15.73 -9.94 -9.53
CA PHE A 492 14.82 -9.02 -8.85
C PHE A 492 13.34 -9.34 -9.13
N PRO A 493 12.46 -9.17 -8.13
CA PRO A 493 11.01 -9.24 -8.35
C PRO A 493 10.55 -8.09 -9.25
N VAL A 494 9.42 -8.28 -9.90
CA VAL A 494 8.83 -7.29 -10.81
C VAL A 494 7.69 -6.55 -10.14
N CYS A 495 7.72 -5.22 -10.21
CA CYS A 495 6.66 -4.34 -9.74
C CYS A 495 5.94 -3.72 -10.95
N MET A 496 4.75 -4.22 -11.26
CA MET A 496 3.96 -3.74 -12.41
C MET A 496 3.24 -2.43 -12.07
N ALA A 497 3.52 -1.38 -12.82
CA ALA A 497 2.81 -0.11 -12.73
C ALA A 497 1.70 -0.05 -13.77
N LYS A 498 0.44 -0.01 -13.32
CA LYS A 498 -0.75 0.10 -14.19
C LYS A 498 -1.88 0.86 -13.53
N ASN A 499 -2.98 1.10 -14.27
CA ASN A 499 -4.19 1.65 -13.68
C ASN A 499 -4.81 0.69 -12.65
N GLN A 500 -5.56 1.24 -11.71
CA GLN A 500 -6.22 0.49 -10.64
C GLN A 500 -7.66 0.05 -10.94
N TYR A 501 -8.24 0.51 -12.04
CA TYR A 501 -9.68 0.37 -12.31
C TYR A 501 -10.04 -0.87 -13.14
N SER A 502 -9.07 -1.50 -13.75
CA SER A 502 -9.26 -2.67 -14.61
C SER A 502 -8.17 -3.70 -14.38
N LEU A 503 -8.46 -4.95 -14.63
CA LEU A 503 -7.46 -6.02 -14.74
C LEU A 503 -6.53 -5.79 -15.95
N SER A 504 -7.00 -5.11 -17.00
CA SER A 504 -6.17 -4.76 -18.16
C SER A 504 -5.40 -3.44 -17.98
N ASP A 505 -4.56 -3.08 -18.91
CA ASP A 505 -3.91 -1.77 -19.02
C ASP A 505 -4.86 -0.65 -19.51
N ASP A 506 -6.04 -0.99 -20.03
CA ASP A 506 -7.10 -0.06 -20.38
C ASP A 506 -8.14 0.06 -19.25
N ALA A 507 -8.16 1.21 -18.59
CA ALA A 507 -9.07 1.49 -17.47
C ALA A 507 -10.58 1.43 -17.83
N LYS A 508 -10.93 1.37 -19.12
CA LYS A 508 -12.32 1.28 -19.59
C LYS A 508 -12.81 -0.17 -19.73
N LYS A 509 -11.91 -1.14 -19.72
CA LYS A 509 -12.26 -2.55 -19.79
C LYS A 509 -12.62 -3.08 -18.41
N LEU A 510 -13.88 -2.95 -18.04
CA LEU A 510 -14.42 -3.34 -16.72
C LEU A 510 -14.72 -4.85 -16.63
N GLY A 511 -15.01 -5.33 -15.43
CA GLY A 511 -15.35 -6.73 -15.18
C GLY A 511 -14.14 -7.66 -15.25
N ARG A 512 -14.24 -8.68 -16.08
CA ARG A 512 -13.16 -9.65 -16.37
C ARG A 512 -12.87 -9.61 -17.87
N PRO A 513 -12.01 -8.69 -18.34
CA PRO A 513 -11.67 -8.59 -19.75
C PRO A 513 -10.97 -9.85 -20.24
N GLU A 514 -11.22 -10.23 -21.49
CA GLU A 514 -10.63 -11.38 -22.16
C GLU A 514 -9.93 -10.96 -23.46
N ASN A 515 -9.02 -11.79 -23.95
CA ASN A 515 -8.33 -11.63 -25.23
C ASN A 515 -7.64 -10.26 -25.40
N PHE A 516 -6.98 -9.80 -24.35
CA PHE A 516 -6.18 -8.57 -24.37
C PHE A 516 -4.70 -8.87 -24.09
N ASP A 517 -3.84 -7.98 -24.51
CA ASP A 517 -2.42 -7.99 -24.20
C ASP A 517 -2.08 -6.85 -23.23
N ILE A 518 -1.04 -7.02 -22.42
CA ILE A 518 -0.47 -5.96 -21.59
C ILE A 518 0.67 -5.31 -22.37
N HIS A 519 0.67 -3.97 -22.45
CA HIS A 519 1.70 -3.20 -23.16
C HIS A 519 2.70 -2.62 -22.18
N ILE A 520 3.97 -3.02 -22.31
CA ILE A 520 5.08 -2.51 -21.52
C ILE A 520 5.78 -1.40 -22.30
N ARG A 521 5.69 -0.17 -21.82
CA ARG A 521 6.27 1.01 -22.44
C ARG A 521 7.71 1.25 -22.03
N GLU A 522 7.96 1.10 -20.73
CA GLU A 522 9.24 1.39 -20.08
C GLU A 522 9.50 0.42 -18.94
N VAL A 523 10.76 0.12 -18.70
CA VAL A 523 11.22 -0.67 -17.56
C VAL A 523 12.46 -0.02 -16.98
N TYR A 524 12.49 0.16 -15.68
CA TYR A 524 13.68 0.65 -14.96
C TYR A 524 13.90 -0.13 -13.68
N VAL A 525 15.10 -0.10 -13.16
CA VAL A 525 15.46 -0.79 -11.94
C VAL A 525 15.42 0.18 -10.76
N SER A 526 14.78 -0.27 -9.67
CA SER A 526 14.84 0.38 -8.35
C SER A 526 15.78 -0.44 -7.47
N ALA A 527 17.08 -0.25 -7.65
CA ALA A 527 18.11 -1.11 -7.06
C ALA A 527 18.22 -0.97 -5.53
N GLY A 528 17.67 0.10 -4.97
CA GLY A 528 17.59 0.32 -3.53
C GLY A 528 16.39 -0.36 -2.86
N ALA A 529 15.35 -0.64 -3.61
CA ALA A 529 14.10 -1.17 -3.07
C ALA A 529 14.08 -2.71 -2.95
#